data_2d308c6c9117f2aa06a4d0e46df1c1bd
#
_entry.id   2d308c6c9117f2aa06a4d0e46df1c1bd
#
_cell.length_a   1.000
_cell.length_b   1.000
_cell.length_c   1.000
_cell.angle_alpha   90.00
_cell.angle_beta   90.00
_cell.angle_gamma   90.00
#
_symmetry.space_group_name_H-M   'P 1'
#
loop_
_entity.id
_entity.type
_entity.pdbx_description
1 polymer ?
#
loop_
_entity_poly.entity_id
_entity_poly.type
_entity_poly.pdbx_seq_one_letter_code
_entity_poly.pdbx_strand_id
1 'polypeptide(L)'
;MNEYSRGHSGARPDREPADGPAIARPCPVSATFRIPHMLSAAARRDLERQVGAAHLHTRPADLAAYAFDAFGASGERRLPDAVVLPATTEEVSGVVRSCARHGLPVVPRGAGTGYAAGAVALHGGVILDLCRMNRILELDVEEQRLHAEAGVVTAAIHRRAANAGLHYPPDPGSATTSTIGGNVACNAAGPHAFRYGTTADFLVGATAVLGDGEIVHLGEAGGRSDAPPLLGLLAGSEGTLAVITEVTLRLLAAPAARATLAGRFAGLEAAFGAVAEIARQGLVPAALEFLDRSALEAVARTGIVEVPRGAAMVLVELEGDGATVRSEVAAAGSALSSAGAVHLDQAADSAQAARLWEVRKAVSAAVATVMVGKINEDVVVPRARIAELVARTEEIGARHLVPVVNFGHLGDGNLHVTFLIDPRLPGERARGDAAGADLMETVLGMGGSLSGEHGVGTTKLAYAERQLGAAGMGLMRRLKQRYDPGGLLNPGIKLPEPGTAEVGIA
;
A
#
# COMPACT_ATOMS: atom_id res chain seq x y z
N MET A 1 74.71 0.39 32.65
CA MET A 1 74.66 -0.50 33.84
C MET A 1 73.18 -0.75 34.08
N ASN A 2 72.72 -1.86 33.63
CA ASN A 2 72.39 -3.08 34.37
C ASN A 2 71.32 -2.80 35.45
N GLU A 3 70.27 -3.52 35.66
CA GLU A 3 69.81 -4.87 35.24
C GLU A 3 68.43 -5.14 35.84
N TYR A 4 67.62 -5.99 35.16
CA TYR A 4 66.77 -7.03 35.70
C TYR A 4 65.61 -6.62 36.67
N SER A 5 64.46 -7.21 36.64
CA SER A 5 63.77 -8.28 35.88
C SER A 5 62.45 -8.67 36.60
N ARG A 6 61.54 -9.28 35.85
CA ARG A 6 60.43 -10.17 36.31
C ARG A 6 59.30 -9.49 37.11
N GLY A 7 58.05 -9.48 36.72
CA GLY A 7 57.26 -10.52 36.04
C GLY A 7 56.17 -10.95 37.02
N HIS A 8 54.91 -10.66 36.72
CA HIS A 8 53.77 -11.49 37.17
C HIS A 8 52.63 -11.39 36.17
N SER A 9 52.41 -12.47 35.49
CA SER A 9 51.25 -12.76 34.66
C SER A 9 49.98 -12.89 35.52
N GLY A 10 49.01 -12.05 35.32
CA GLY A 10 47.65 -12.21 35.78
C GLY A 10 46.77 -12.24 34.59
N ALA A 11 46.42 -13.45 34.11
CA ALA A 11 45.43 -13.68 33.10
C ALA A 11 44.07 -13.18 33.60
N ARG A 12 43.46 -12.24 32.91
CA ARG A 12 42.04 -11.94 33.05
C ARG A 12 41.27 -12.99 32.24
N PRO A 13 40.18 -13.54 32.75
CA PRO A 13 39.35 -14.44 31.99
C PRO A 13 38.64 -13.66 30.86
N ASP A 14 38.73 -14.21 29.67
CA ASP A 14 37.97 -13.76 28.50
C ASP A 14 36.49 -13.74 28.87
N ARG A 15 35.88 -12.55 28.85
CA ARG A 15 34.43 -12.43 28.83
C ARG A 15 34.04 -12.61 27.36
N GLU A 16 33.39 -13.71 27.08
CA GLU A 16 32.63 -13.88 25.83
C GLU A 16 31.67 -12.70 25.67
N PRO A 17 31.55 -12.14 24.46
CA PRO A 17 30.52 -11.15 24.20
C PRO A 17 29.16 -11.80 24.35
N ALA A 18 28.29 -11.22 25.17
CA ALA A 18 26.90 -11.60 25.31
C ALA A 18 26.24 -11.61 23.92
N ASP A 19 25.66 -12.75 23.55
CA ASP A 19 24.86 -12.90 22.36
C ASP A 19 23.77 -11.81 22.34
N GLY A 20 23.89 -10.86 21.44
CA GLY A 20 22.83 -9.92 21.10
C GLY A 20 21.65 -10.70 20.48
N PRO A 21 20.42 -10.17 20.50
CA PRO A 21 19.27 -10.84 19.94
C PRO A 21 19.55 -11.23 18.49
N ALA A 22 19.37 -12.51 18.19
CA ALA A 22 19.60 -13.08 16.86
C ALA A 22 18.68 -12.36 15.84
N ILE A 23 19.29 -11.62 14.92
CA ILE A 23 18.60 -10.96 13.82
C ILE A 23 18.02 -12.05 12.94
N ALA A 24 16.69 -12.03 12.74
CA ALA A 24 16.00 -12.92 11.83
C ALA A 24 16.73 -12.91 10.48
N ARG A 25 17.18 -14.07 10.01
CA ARG A 25 17.86 -14.16 8.73
C ARG A 25 16.89 -13.73 7.63
N PRO A 26 17.23 -12.73 6.79
CA PRO A 26 16.39 -12.39 5.66
C PRO A 26 16.24 -13.62 4.77
N CYS A 27 15.03 -13.86 4.28
CA CYS A 27 14.77 -14.88 3.29
C CYS A 27 15.77 -14.70 2.12
N PRO A 28 16.54 -15.70 1.72
CA PRO A 28 17.55 -15.53 0.68
C PRO A 28 16.85 -15.28 -0.66
N VAL A 29 16.79 -14.02 -1.06
CA VAL A 29 16.33 -13.63 -2.40
C VAL A 29 17.41 -14.01 -3.40
N SER A 30 17.43 -15.26 -3.82
CA SER A 30 18.19 -15.63 -5.02
C SER A 30 17.36 -15.20 -6.22
N ALA A 31 17.86 -14.24 -6.97
CA ALA A 31 17.26 -13.73 -8.22
C ALA A 31 17.32 -14.78 -9.36
N THR A 32 17.04 -16.04 -9.07
CA THR A 32 16.88 -17.09 -10.06
C THR A 32 15.42 -17.16 -10.45
N PHE A 33 15.11 -16.77 -11.68
CA PHE A 33 13.83 -17.10 -12.30
C PHE A 33 13.56 -18.59 -12.16
N ARG A 34 12.67 -18.97 -11.26
CA ARG A 34 12.19 -20.35 -11.26
C ARG A 34 11.35 -20.55 -12.52
N ILE A 35 11.71 -21.56 -13.30
CA ILE A 35 10.97 -21.96 -14.50
C ILE A 35 9.54 -22.30 -14.06
N PRO A 36 8.49 -21.79 -14.73
CA PRO A 36 7.10 -22.13 -14.39
C PRO A 36 6.91 -23.64 -14.48
N HIS A 37 6.10 -24.17 -13.56
CA HIS A 37 5.63 -25.55 -13.72
C HIS A 37 4.72 -25.59 -14.95
N MET A 38 5.02 -26.44 -15.91
CA MET A 38 4.17 -26.58 -17.09
C MET A 38 2.79 -27.09 -16.66
N LEU A 39 1.74 -26.34 -17.01
CA LEU A 39 0.37 -26.83 -16.83
C LEU A 39 0.22 -28.20 -17.48
N SER A 40 -0.46 -29.12 -16.78
CA SER A 40 -0.86 -30.38 -17.42
C SER A 40 -1.77 -30.10 -18.61
N ALA A 41 -1.75 -30.96 -19.63
CA ALA A 41 -2.62 -30.80 -20.78
C ALA A 41 -4.12 -30.82 -20.41
N ALA A 42 -4.48 -31.48 -19.31
CA ALA A 42 -5.84 -31.48 -18.78
C ALA A 42 -6.20 -30.11 -18.17
N ALA A 43 -5.35 -29.57 -17.30
CA ALA A 43 -5.56 -28.24 -16.69
C ALA A 43 -5.66 -27.16 -17.77
N ARG A 44 -4.76 -27.19 -18.77
CA ARG A 44 -4.80 -26.24 -19.88
C ARG A 44 -6.13 -26.29 -20.63
N ARG A 45 -6.61 -27.48 -21.02
CA ARG A 45 -7.90 -27.64 -21.72
C ARG A 45 -9.07 -27.17 -20.85
N ASP A 46 -9.02 -27.41 -19.54
CA ASP A 46 -10.07 -26.99 -18.64
C ASP A 46 -10.14 -25.45 -18.55
N LEU A 47 -8.99 -24.78 -18.43
CA LEU A 47 -8.92 -23.31 -18.43
C LEU A 47 -9.33 -22.71 -19.78
N GLU A 48 -8.87 -23.29 -20.91
CA GLU A 48 -9.27 -22.86 -22.25
C GLU A 48 -10.78 -22.92 -22.47
N ARG A 49 -11.47 -23.93 -21.89
CA ARG A 49 -12.93 -24.02 -21.97
C ARG A 49 -13.65 -22.90 -21.22
N GLN A 50 -13.04 -22.33 -20.17
CA GLN A 50 -13.66 -21.26 -19.40
C GLN A 50 -13.59 -19.90 -20.09
N VAL A 51 -12.43 -19.55 -20.65
CA VAL A 51 -12.18 -18.21 -21.16
C VAL A 51 -11.87 -18.14 -22.65
N GLY A 52 -11.73 -19.31 -23.31
CA GLY A 52 -11.24 -19.40 -24.69
C GLY A 52 -9.72 -19.34 -24.80
N ALA A 53 -9.17 -19.97 -25.84
CA ALA A 53 -7.71 -20.07 -26.05
C ALA A 53 -7.01 -18.70 -26.20
N ALA A 54 -7.70 -17.68 -26.72
CA ALA A 54 -7.15 -16.34 -26.89
C ALA A 54 -6.88 -15.60 -25.55
N HIS A 55 -7.50 -16.05 -24.47
CA HIS A 55 -7.46 -15.44 -23.14
C HIS A 55 -6.74 -16.32 -22.11
N LEU A 56 -6.02 -17.33 -22.55
CA LEU A 56 -5.11 -18.14 -21.75
C LEU A 56 -3.68 -17.97 -22.27
N HIS A 57 -2.81 -17.35 -21.48
CA HIS A 57 -1.40 -17.16 -21.81
C HIS A 57 -0.54 -18.16 -21.03
N THR A 58 0.34 -18.87 -21.74
CA THR A 58 1.26 -19.86 -21.16
C THR A 58 2.69 -19.72 -21.70
N ARG A 59 2.92 -18.84 -22.69
CA ARG A 59 4.26 -18.62 -23.24
C ARG A 59 5.07 -17.76 -22.29
N PRO A 60 6.34 -18.10 -21.99
CA PRO A 60 7.18 -17.34 -21.06
C PRO A 60 7.26 -15.85 -21.37
N ALA A 61 7.27 -15.46 -22.66
CA ALA A 61 7.28 -14.06 -23.07
C ALA A 61 6.03 -13.31 -22.64
N ASP A 62 4.85 -13.94 -22.69
CA ASP A 62 3.58 -13.34 -22.28
C ASP A 62 3.48 -13.27 -20.74
N LEU A 63 4.07 -14.26 -20.05
CA LEU A 63 4.07 -14.33 -18.58
C LEU A 63 5.03 -13.33 -17.94
N ALA A 64 6.03 -12.84 -18.67
CA ALA A 64 7.08 -11.97 -18.13
C ALA A 64 6.53 -10.66 -17.52
N ALA A 65 5.45 -10.08 -18.09
CA ALA A 65 4.79 -8.89 -17.59
C ALA A 65 4.08 -9.11 -16.23
N TYR A 66 3.82 -10.36 -15.88
CA TYR A 66 3.13 -10.76 -14.66
C TYR A 66 4.06 -11.30 -13.57
N ALA A 67 5.38 -11.32 -13.84
CA ALA A 67 6.38 -11.82 -12.90
C ALA A 67 6.61 -10.90 -11.69
N PHE A 68 6.04 -9.72 -11.70
CA PHE A 68 6.23 -8.68 -10.68
C PHE A 68 4.99 -7.78 -10.57
N ASP A 69 4.89 -7.05 -9.47
CA ASP A 69 3.98 -5.91 -9.28
C ASP A 69 4.81 -4.64 -9.02
N ALA A 70 4.20 -3.56 -8.49
CA ALA A 70 4.95 -2.34 -8.20
C ALA A 70 6.02 -2.52 -7.10
N PHE A 71 5.90 -3.56 -6.27
CA PHE A 71 6.95 -3.98 -5.32
C PHE A 71 8.17 -4.60 -6.01
N GLY A 72 8.03 -5.12 -7.22
CA GLY A 72 9.06 -5.87 -7.96
C GLY A 72 10.39 -5.16 -8.21
N ALA A 73 10.49 -3.86 -7.90
CA ALA A 73 11.77 -3.17 -7.82
C ALA A 73 12.66 -3.68 -6.67
N SER A 74 12.08 -4.37 -5.67
CA SER A 74 12.75 -4.87 -4.46
C SER A 74 13.12 -6.35 -4.49
N GLY A 75 12.77 -7.12 -5.52
CA GLY A 75 13.44 -8.38 -5.77
C GLY A 75 12.61 -9.64 -5.97
N GLU A 76 11.33 -9.69 -5.60
CA GLU A 76 10.54 -10.90 -5.80
C GLU A 76 9.95 -10.96 -7.21
N ARG A 77 10.54 -11.79 -8.05
CA ARG A 77 10.09 -12.04 -9.42
C ARG A 77 9.87 -13.52 -9.63
N ARG A 78 8.65 -13.90 -9.97
CA ARG A 78 8.32 -15.27 -10.31
C ARG A 78 7.34 -15.32 -11.48
N LEU A 79 7.66 -16.10 -12.50
CA LEU A 79 6.72 -16.37 -13.58
C LEU A 79 5.56 -17.22 -13.05
N PRO A 80 4.30 -16.85 -13.32
CA PRO A 80 3.16 -17.74 -13.09
C PRO A 80 3.22 -18.94 -14.04
N ASP A 81 2.45 -19.99 -13.74
CA ASP A 81 2.31 -21.13 -14.66
C ASP A 81 1.40 -20.80 -15.84
N ALA A 82 0.45 -19.89 -15.63
CA ALA A 82 -0.40 -19.30 -16.66
C ALA A 82 -0.98 -17.95 -16.22
N VAL A 83 -1.48 -17.20 -17.20
CA VAL A 83 -2.34 -16.03 -16.99
C VAL A 83 -3.66 -16.25 -17.70
N VAL A 84 -4.77 -16.02 -17.01
CA VAL A 84 -6.13 -16.17 -17.53
C VAL A 84 -6.84 -14.83 -17.41
N LEU A 85 -7.52 -14.42 -18.51
CA LEU A 85 -8.23 -13.14 -18.59
C LEU A 85 -9.75 -13.39 -18.73
N PRO A 86 -10.49 -13.56 -17.65
CA PRO A 86 -11.95 -13.73 -17.70
C PRO A 86 -12.65 -12.41 -18.04
N ALA A 87 -13.85 -12.50 -18.61
CA ALA A 87 -14.70 -11.36 -18.94
C ALA A 87 -15.98 -11.28 -18.08
N THR A 88 -16.31 -12.35 -17.36
CA THR A 88 -17.53 -12.43 -16.53
C THR A 88 -17.25 -13.12 -15.19
N THR A 89 -18.13 -12.91 -14.23
CA THR A 89 -18.10 -13.58 -12.93
C THR A 89 -18.20 -15.11 -13.07
N GLU A 90 -18.96 -15.60 -14.02
CA GLU A 90 -19.12 -17.03 -14.30
C GLU A 90 -17.83 -17.64 -14.86
N GLU A 91 -17.11 -16.91 -15.74
CA GLU A 91 -15.79 -17.33 -16.21
C GLU A 91 -14.79 -17.40 -15.05
N VAL A 92 -14.78 -16.40 -14.15
CA VAL A 92 -13.97 -16.42 -12.91
C VAL A 92 -14.28 -17.66 -12.08
N SER A 93 -15.56 -17.94 -11.80
CA SER A 93 -16.02 -19.12 -11.08
C SER A 93 -15.54 -20.42 -11.75
N GLY A 94 -15.69 -20.53 -13.06
CA GLY A 94 -15.22 -21.67 -13.84
C GLY A 94 -13.72 -21.88 -13.77
N VAL A 95 -12.93 -20.78 -13.83
CA VAL A 95 -11.48 -20.81 -13.67
C VAL A 95 -11.08 -21.28 -12.27
N VAL A 96 -11.67 -20.70 -11.21
CA VAL A 96 -11.39 -21.10 -9.81
C VAL A 96 -11.69 -22.58 -9.60
N ARG A 97 -12.86 -23.07 -10.05
CA ARG A 97 -13.19 -24.51 -9.99
C ARG A 97 -12.23 -25.38 -10.78
N SER A 98 -11.75 -24.91 -11.92
CA SER A 98 -10.74 -25.63 -12.71
C SER A 98 -9.42 -25.70 -11.96
N CYS A 99 -8.96 -24.61 -11.39
CA CYS A 99 -7.75 -24.56 -10.56
C CYS A 99 -7.88 -25.49 -9.34
N ALA A 100 -9.03 -25.48 -8.66
CA ALA A 100 -9.29 -26.36 -7.52
C ALA A 100 -9.16 -27.86 -7.89
N ARG A 101 -9.72 -28.27 -9.04
CA ARG A 101 -9.59 -29.67 -9.48
C ARG A 101 -8.16 -30.10 -9.77
N HIS A 102 -7.30 -29.17 -10.15
CA HIS A 102 -5.91 -29.45 -10.51
C HIS A 102 -4.88 -29.06 -9.43
N GLY A 103 -5.36 -28.58 -8.26
CA GLY A 103 -4.49 -28.12 -7.16
C GLY A 103 -3.60 -26.93 -7.54
N LEU A 104 -4.09 -26.05 -8.42
CA LEU A 104 -3.34 -24.89 -8.89
C LEU A 104 -3.70 -23.65 -8.04
N PRO A 105 -2.71 -22.97 -7.45
CA PRO A 105 -2.93 -21.68 -6.81
C PRO A 105 -3.55 -20.66 -7.77
N VAL A 106 -4.37 -19.76 -7.24
CA VAL A 106 -5.01 -18.66 -7.97
C VAL A 106 -4.59 -17.34 -7.35
N VAL A 107 -4.02 -16.46 -8.16
CA VAL A 107 -3.60 -15.12 -7.76
C VAL A 107 -4.47 -14.10 -8.49
N PRO A 108 -5.46 -13.51 -7.82
CA PRO A 108 -6.25 -12.42 -8.41
C PRO A 108 -5.36 -11.21 -8.66
N ARG A 109 -5.51 -10.61 -9.85
CA ARG A 109 -4.73 -9.45 -10.24
C ARG A 109 -5.61 -8.38 -10.91
N GLY A 110 -5.51 -7.15 -10.43
CA GLY A 110 -5.93 -5.96 -11.14
C GLY A 110 -4.75 -5.42 -11.98
N ALA A 111 -4.39 -4.16 -11.82
CA ALA A 111 -3.29 -3.55 -12.55
C ALA A 111 -1.88 -3.90 -12.01
N GLY A 112 -1.75 -4.62 -10.91
CA GLY A 112 -0.45 -4.94 -10.29
C GLY A 112 0.27 -3.73 -9.71
N THR A 113 -0.46 -2.74 -9.23
CA THR A 113 0.08 -1.49 -8.63
C THR A 113 0.39 -1.61 -7.14
N GLY A 114 0.15 -2.77 -6.52
CA GLY A 114 0.41 -3.03 -5.10
C GLY A 114 1.90 -3.09 -4.76
N TYR A 115 2.24 -2.77 -3.51
CA TYR A 115 3.61 -2.70 -2.99
C TYR A 115 3.97 -3.85 -2.05
N ALA A 116 3.15 -4.89 -1.95
CA ALA A 116 3.33 -5.97 -0.98
C ALA A 116 3.41 -7.38 -1.59
N ALA A 117 3.70 -7.48 -2.89
CA ALA A 117 3.75 -8.71 -3.68
C ALA A 117 2.41 -9.47 -3.79
N GLY A 118 1.29 -8.83 -3.45
CA GLY A 118 -0.05 -9.44 -3.45
C GLY A 118 -0.58 -9.87 -4.81
N ALA A 119 0.02 -9.40 -5.90
CA ALA A 119 -0.38 -9.72 -7.28
C ALA A 119 0.69 -10.58 -8.02
N VAL A 120 1.61 -11.23 -7.29
CA VAL A 120 2.68 -12.05 -7.83
C VAL A 120 2.46 -13.52 -7.45
N ALA A 121 2.61 -14.44 -8.40
CA ALA A 121 2.40 -15.87 -8.19
C ALA A 121 3.60 -16.52 -7.48
N LEU A 122 3.84 -16.19 -6.21
CA LEU A 122 5.03 -16.62 -5.45
C LEU A 122 5.12 -18.14 -5.29
N HIS A 123 3.99 -18.82 -5.28
CA HIS A 123 3.91 -20.29 -5.21
C HIS A 123 3.60 -20.95 -6.58
N GLY A 124 3.78 -20.21 -7.68
CA GLY A 124 3.33 -20.64 -9.02
C GLY A 124 1.81 -20.50 -9.15
N GLY A 125 1.21 -21.31 -10.04
CA GLY A 125 -0.22 -21.29 -10.28
C GLY A 125 -0.65 -20.27 -11.33
N VAL A 126 -1.91 -19.90 -11.28
CA VAL A 126 -2.60 -19.12 -12.30
C VAL A 126 -2.84 -17.69 -11.81
N ILE A 127 -2.31 -16.72 -12.54
CA ILE A 127 -2.74 -15.32 -12.36
C ILE A 127 -4.09 -15.15 -13.08
N LEU A 128 -5.06 -14.66 -12.34
CA LEU A 128 -6.40 -14.34 -12.82
C LEU A 128 -6.49 -12.83 -12.98
N ASP A 129 -6.25 -12.36 -14.21
CA ASP A 129 -6.22 -10.92 -14.55
C ASP A 129 -7.62 -10.44 -14.93
N LEU A 130 -8.14 -9.50 -14.15
CA LEU A 130 -9.50 -8.98 -14.28
C LEU A 130 -9.61 -7.79 -15.25
N CYS A 131 -8.58 -7.47 -16.03
CA CYS A 131 -8.55 -6.29 -16.90
C CYS A 131 -9.66 -6.25 -17.97
N ARG A 132 -10.25 -7.39 -18.35
CA ARG A 132 -11.40 -7.45 -19.27
C ARG A 132 -12.74 -7.11 -18.62
N MET A 133 -12.82 -7.18 -17.29
CA MET A 133 -13.99 -6.82 -16.50
C MET A 133 -13.90 -5.33 -16.11
N ASN A 134 -14.05 -4.44 -17.09
CA ASN A 134 -13.72 -3.01 -16.96
C ASN A 134 -14.87 -2.05 -17.29
N ARG A 135 -16.12 -2.52 -17.18
CA ARG A 135 -17.30 -1.71 -17.44
C ARG A 135 -17.83 -1.06 -16.17
N ILE A 136 -18.20 0.23 -16.26
CA ILE A 136 -19.11 0.84 -15.30
C ILE A 136 -20.51 0.41 -15.72
N LEU A 137 -21.16 -0.39 -14.86
CA LEU A 137 -22.43 -1.02 -15.19
C LEU A 137 -23.60 -0.07 -14.99
N GLU A 138 -23.57 0.71 -13.90
CA GLU A 138 -24.63 1.65 -13.55
C GLU A 138 -24.05 2.87 -12.79
N LEU A 139 -24.69 4.02 -12.94
CA LEU A 139 -24.57 5.17 -12.06
C LEU A 139 -25.95 5.68 -11.71
N ASP A 140 -26.35 5.45 -10.48
CA ASP A 140 -27.55 6.00 -9.88
C ASP A 140 -27.20 7.33 -9.18
N VAL A 141 -27.67 8.43 -9.77
CA VAL A 141 -27.39 9.77 -9.27
C VAL A 141 -28.27 10.10 -8.05
N GLU A 142 -29.50 9.58 -8.00
CA GLU A 142 -30.44 9.83 -6.92
C GLU A 142 -30.00 9.12 -5.65
N GLU A 143 -29.61 7.84 -5.75
CA GLU A 143 -29.12 7.03 -4.64
C GLU A 143 -27.60 7.26 -4.38
N GLN A 144 -26.94 8.07 -5.21
CA GLN A 144 -25.50 8.35 -5.13
C GLN A 144 -24.65 7.07 -5.11
N ARG A 145 -24.89 6.18 -6.07
CA ARG A 145 -24.22 4.88 -6.18
C ARG A 145 -23.65 4.65 -7.56
N LEU A 146 -22.55 3.92 -7.59
CA LEU A 146 -21.92 3.46 -8.83
C LEU A 146 -21.66 1.96 -8.73
N HIS A 147 -22.18 1.20 -9.70
CA HIS A 147 -21.90 -0.23 -9.85
C HIS A 147 -20.90 -0.42 -10.99
N ALA A 148 -19.85 -1.19 -10.72
CA ALA A 148 -18.74 -1.38 -11.65
C ALA A 148 -18.12 -2.76 -11.52
N GLU A 149 -17.58 -3.26 -12.63
CA GLU A 149 -16.70 -4.43 -12.65
C GLU A 149 -15.36 -4.13 -12.01
N ALA A 150 -14.72 -5.14 -11.41
CA ALA A 150 -13.52 -5.02 -10.59
C ALA A 150 -12.28 -4.48 -11.34
N GLY A 151 -12.21 -4.66 -12.65
CA GLY A 151 -11.13 -4.16 -13.51
C GLY A 151 -11.28 -2.72 -13.95
N VAL A 152 -12.33 -2.00 -13.54
CA VAL A 152 -12.50 -0.58 -13.85
C VAL A 152 -11.38 0.23 -13.18
N VAL A 153 -10.69 1.06 -13.96
CA VAL A 153 -9.64 1.95 -13.45
C VAL A 153 -10.25 3.04 -12.56
N THR A 154 -9.70 3.26 -11.39
CA THR A 154 -10.22 4.17 -10.37
C THR A 154 -10.45 5.59 -10.92
N ALA A 155 -9.54 6.13 -11.73
CA ALA A 155 -9.72 7.43 -12.37
C ALA A 155 -10.92 7.49 -13.35
N ALA A 156 -11.39 6.36 -13.88
CA ALA A 156 -12.61 6.33 -14.68
C ALA A 156 -13.85 6.51 -13.81
N ILE A 157 -13.84 5.95 -12.59
CA ILE A 157 -14.89 6.15 -11.59
C ILE A 157 -14.93 7.63 -11.17
N HIS A 158 -13.76 8.22 -10.84
CA HIS A 158 -13.66 9.65 -10.50
C HIS A 158 -14.28 10.54 -11.60
N ARG A 159 -13.88 10.32 -12.87
CA ARG A 159 -14.44 11.08 -14.00
C ARG A 159 -15.92 10.87 -14.19
N ARG A 160 -16.40 9.63 -14.05
CA ARG A 160 -17.82 9.31 -14.23
C ARG A 160 -18.69 9.94 -13.16
N ALA A 161 -18.24 9.93 -11.90
CA ALA A 161 -18.89 10.60 -10.79
C ALA A 161 -18.88 12.12 -10.97
N ALA A 162 -17.72 12.72 -11.26
CA ALA A 162 -17.58 14.17 -11.44
C ALA A 162 -18.48 14.73 -12.55
N ASN A 163 -18.60 14.00 -13.68
CA ASN A 163 -19.49 14.39 -14.78
C ASN A 163 -20.99 14.39 -14.40
N ALA A 164 -21.34 13.76 -13.28
CA ALA A 164 -22.69 13.74 -12.72
C ALA A 164 -22.86 14.65 -11.49
N GLY A 165 -21.86 15.50 -11.18
CA GLY A 165 -21.87 16.35 -9.98
C GLY A 165 -21.66 15.57 -8.69
N LEU A 166 -21.14 14.34 -8.77
CA LEU A 166 -20.84 13.47 -7.65
C LEU A 166 -19.32 13.34 -7.43
N HIS A 167 -18.94 12.79 -6.29
CA HIS A 167 -17.57 12.61 -5.87
C HIS A 167 -17.35 11.22 -5.27
N TYR A 168 -16.28 10.54 -5.70
CA TYR A 168 -15.74 9.35 -5.07
C TYR A 168 -14.42 9.71 -4.39
N PRO A 169 -14.39 9.86 -3.04
CA PRO A 169 -13.25 10.43 -2.34
C PRO A 169 -11.95 9.60 -2.33
N PRO A 170 -11.97 8.25 -2.24
CA PRO A 170 -10.72 7.49 -2.21
C PRO A 170 -9.88 7.72 -3.47
N ASP A 171 -8.64 8.23 -3.30
CA ASP A 171 -7.78 8.64 -4.38
C ASP A 171 -6.33 8.16 -4.19
N PRO A 172 -6.09 6.84 -4.16
CA PRO A 172 -4.74 6.30 -4.02
C PRO A 172 -3.81 6.89 -5.08
N GLY A 173 -2.53 7.06 -4.76
CA GLY A 173 -1.54 7.62 -5.67
C GLY A 173 -1.46 6.89 -7.03
N SER A 174 -1.95 5.67 -7.09
CA SER A 174 -2.07 4.83 -8.29
C SER A 174 -3.41 4.97 -9.04
N ALA A 175 -4.31 5.87 -8.66
CA ALA A 175 -5.70 5.95 -9.18
C ALA A 175 -5.81 6.00 -10.71
N THR A 176 -4.80 6.52 -11.41
CA THR A 176 -4.75 6.56 -12.88
C THR A 176 -4.52 5.19 -13.52
N THR A 177 -4.12 4.18 -12.74
CA THR A 177 -3.75 2.84 -13.21
C THR A 177 -4.44 1.75 -12.39
N SER A 178 -4.56 1.91 -11.06
CA SER A 178 -5.17 0.91 -10.17
C SER A 178 -6.62 0.64 -10.54
N THR A 179 -7.06 -0.60 -10.31
CA THR A 179 -8.44 -1.04 -10.54
C THR A 179 -9.22 -1.06 -9.25
N ILE A 180 -10.54 -0.87 -9.35
CA ILE A 180 -11.39 -0.76 -8.16
C ILE A 180 -11.44 -2.05 -7.35
N GLY A 181 -11.42 -3.21 -7.97
CA GLY A 181 -11.33 -4.50 -7.26
C GLY A 181 -10.02 -4.65 -6.51
N GLY A 182 -8.91 -4.17 -7.10
CA GLY A 182 -7.61 -4.10 -6.42
C GLY A 182 -7.62 -3.13 -5.24
N ASN A 183 -8.25 -1.96 -5.40
CA ASN A 183 -8.40 -1.00 -4.31
C ASN A 183 -9.20 -1.57 -3.13
N VAL A 184 -10.28 -2.30 -3.40
CA VAL A 184 -11.05 -3.01 -2.35
C VAL A 184 -10.19 -4.07 -1.70
N ALA A 185 -9.52 -4.93 -2.49
CA ALA A 185 -8.70 -6.02 -1.97
C ALA A 185 -7.57 -5.52 -1.05
N CYS A 186 -6.99 -4.35 -1.33
CA CYS A 186 -5.95 -3.72 -0.48
C CYS A 186 -6.52 -2.74 0.57
N ASN A 187 -7.80 -2.41 0.50
CA ASN A 187 -8.42 -1.30 1.21
C ASN A 187 -7.64 0.00 0.98
N ALA A 188 -7.39 0.32 -0.29
CA ALA A 188 -6.61 1.47 -0.67
C ALA A 188 -7.20 2.78 -0.13
N ALA A 189 -6.32 3.69 0.26
CA ALA A 189 -6.66 4.95 0.90
C ALA A 189 -6.28 6.15 0.00
N GLY A 190 -5.27 6.92 0.38
CA GLY A 190 -4.80 8.12 -0.32
C GLY A 190 -4.96 9.38 0.52
N PRO A 191 -4.56 10.55 -0.02
CA PRO A 191 -4.55 11.82 0.71
C PRO A 191 -5.86 12.21 1.37
N HIS A 192 -7.00 11.85 0.76
CA HIS A 192 -8.33 12.21 1.25
C HIS A 192 -8.87 11.27 2.33
N ALA A 193 -8.15 10.19 2.68
CA ALA A 193 -8.60 9.22 3.68
C ALA A 193 -8.81 9.83 5.06
N PHE A 194 -8.04 10.84 5.42
CA PHE A 194 -8.18 11.55 6.70
C PHE A 194 -9.58 12.10 6.94
N ARG A 195 -10.19 12.70 5.92
CA ARG A 195 -11.54 13.29 6.04
C ARG A 195 -12.63 12.30 5.69
N TYR A 196 -12.42 11.49 4.69
CA TYR A 196 -13.50 10.72 4.07
C TYR A 196 -13.44 9.23 4.38
N GLY A 197 -12.30 8.71 4.83
CA GLY A 197 -12.07 7.29 5.00
C GLY A 197 -11.45 6.63 3.77
N THR A 198 -11.39 5.31 3.80
CA THR A 198 -10.73 4.44 2.83
C THR A 198 -11.72 3.86 1.83
N THR A 199 -11.27 3.01 0.93
CA THR A 199 -12.15 2.29 -0.03
C THR A 199 -13.24 1.50 0.68
N ALA A 200 -12.96 0.90 1.85
CA ALA A 200 -13.94 0.14 2.64
C ALA A 200 -15.14 0.98 3.07
N ASP A 201 -14.94 2.26 3.40
CA ASP A 201 -15.98 3.18 3.86
C ASP A 201 -16.97 3.54 2.74
N PHE A 202 -16.57 3.31 1.49
CA PHE A 202 -17.39 3.57 0.31
C PHE A 202 -17.95 2.31 -0.35
N LEU A 203 -17.52 1.13 0.09
CA LEU A 203 -17.99 -0.14 -0.43
C LEU A 203 -19.35 -0.50 0.19
N VAL A 204 -20.40 -0.55 -0.61
CA VAL A 204 -21.77 -0.90 -0.15
C VAL A 204 -22.28 -2.21 -0.71
N GLY A 205 -21.63 -2.77 -1.74
CA GLY A 205 -21.95 -4.07 -2.29
C GLY A 205 -20.76 -4.66 -3.07
N ALA A 206 -20.70 -5.98 -3.18
CA ALA A 206 -19.74 -6.69 -4.00
C ALA A 206 -20.29 -8.02 -4.50
N THR A 207 -19.92 -8.40 -5.73
CA THR A 207 -19.97 -9.76 -6.23
C THR A 207 -18.58 -10.35 -6.17
N ALA A 208 -18.45 -11.56 -5.60
CA ALA A 208 -17.16 -12.21 -5.42
C ALA A 208 -17.26 -13.73 -5.64
N VAL A 209 -16.13 -14.36 -5.97
CA VAL A 209 -16.00 -15.80 -6.16
C VAL A 209 -15.11 -16.36 -5.06
N LEU A 210 -15.63 -17.32 -4.29
CA LEU A 210 -14.93 -18.00 -3.20
C LEU A 210 -13.91 -19.03 -3.74
N GLY A 211 -13.09 -19.61 -2.85
CA GLY A 211 -12.03 -20.57 -3.20
C GLY A 211 -12.56 -21.90 -3.78
N ASP A 212 -13.83 -22.23 -3.59
CA ASP A 212 -14.51 -23.38 -4.21
C ASP A 212 -15.23 -23.04 -5.53
N GLY A 213 -15.21 -21.77 -5.92
CA GLY A 213 -15.87 -21.24 -7.11
C GLY A 213 -17.34 -20.87 -6.89
N GLU A 214 -17.85 -20.84 -5.64
CA GLU A 214 -19.18 -20.31 -5.36
C GLU A 214 -19.20 -18.80 -5.60
N ILE A 215 -20.24 -18.32 -6.29
CA ILE A 215 -20.49 -16.89 -6.50
C ILE A 215 -21.34 -16.39 -5.33
N VAL A 216 -20.86 -15.34 -4.68
CA VAL A 216 -21.56 -14.70 -3.57
C VAL A 216 -21.82 -13.22 -3.86
N HIS A 217 -23.00 -12.75 -3.47
CA HIS A 217 -23.38 -11.34 -3.51
C HIS A 217 -23.46 -10.84 -2.08
N LEU A 218 -22.65 -9.84 -1.74
CA LEU A 218 -22.56 -9.28 -0.40
C LEU A 218 -22.97 -7.81 -0.42
N GLY A 219 -23.64 -7.36 0.66
CA GLY A 219 -24.21 -6.01 0.71
C GLY A 219 -25.53 -5.92 -0.03
N GLU A 220 -26.01 -4.71 -0.31
CA GLU A 220 -27.31 -4.50 -0.92
C GLU A 220 -27.27 -3.84 -2.29
N ALA A 221 -28.19 -4.32 -3.13
CA ALA A 221 -28.63 -3.55 -4.29
C ALA A 221 -29.52 -2.34 -3.90
N GLY A 222 -30.07 -2.31 -2.68
CA GLY A 222 -31.05 -1.31 -2.22
C GLY A 222 -30.68 -0.44 -1.01
N GLY A 223 -29.50 -0.60 -0.39
CA GLY A 223 -28.94 0.37 0.60
C GLY A 223 -29.30 0.19 2.06
N ARG A 224 -30.05 -0.81 2.44
CA ARG A 224 -30.31 -1.13 3.85
C ARG A 224 -30.15 -2.64 4.04
N SER A 225 -29.08 -3.04 4.70
CA SER A 225 -28.84 -4.42 5.07
C SER A 225 -28.86 -4.57 6.59
N ASP A 226 -29.74 -5.39 7.10
CA ASP A 226 -29.66 -5.96 8.43
C ASP A 226 -28.70 -7.17 8.47
N ALA A 227 -28.06 -7.49 7.31
CA ALA A 227 -27.11 -8.57 7.18
C ALA A 227 -25.80 -8.23 7.93
N PRO A 228 -25.09 -9.25 8.46
CA PRO A 228 -23.77 -9.04 9.05
C PRO A 228 -22.83 -8.34 8.08
N PRO A 229 -21.89 -7.51 8.56
CA PRO A 229 -20.96 -6.73 7.73
C PRO A 229 -19.89 -7.62 7.06
N LEU A 230 -20.31 -8.69 6.37
CA LEU A 230 -19.42 -9.63 5.66
C LEU A 230 -18.63 -8.95 4.54
N LEU A 231 -19.20 -7.87 4.00
CA LEU A 231 -18.57 -7.05 2.98
C LEU A 231 -17.21 -6.48 3.45
N GLY A 232 -17.12 -6.07 4.73
CA GLY A 232 -15.89 -5.60 5.35
C GLY A 232 -14.76 -6.64 5.39
N LEU A 233 -15.06 -7.93 5.26
CA LEU A 233 -14.03 -8.98 5.18
C LEU A 233 -13.31 -8.99 3.83
N LEU A 234 -13.94 -8.49 2.76
CA LEU A 234 -13.31 -8.39 1.44
C LEU A 234 -12.34 -7.23 1.36
N ALA A 235 -12.67 -6.11 2.02
CA ALA A 235 -11.78 -4.94 2.06
C ALA A 235 -10.49 -5.26 2.84
N GLY A 236 -9.35 -5.07 2.20
CA GLY A 236 -8.05 -5.42 2.76
C GLY A 236 -7.78 -6.92 2.84
N SER A 237 -8.57 -7.79 2.17
CA SER A 237 -8.31 -9.24 2.14
C SER A 237 -7.11 -9.64 1.29
N GLU A 238 -6.60 -8.76 0.46
CA GLU A 238 -5.45 -9.00 -0.43
C GLU A 238 -5.66 -10.22 -1.36
N GLY A 239 -6.92 -10.47 -1.77
CA GLY A 239 -7.27 -11.59 -2.64
C GLY A 239 -7.17 -12.97 -1.98
N THR A 240 -7.05 -13.05 -0.66
CA THR A 240 -6.91 -14.32 0.08
C THR A 240 -8.24 -14.98 0.44
N LEU A 241 -9.34 -14.23 0.45
CA LEU A 241 -10.67 -14.76 0.84
C LEU A 241 -11.57 -15.02 -0.36
N ALA A 242 -11.50 -14.16 -1.37
CA ALA A 242 -12.32 -14.28 -2.58
C ALA A 242 -11.68 -13.51 -3.74
N VAL A 243 -12.14 -13.79 -4.96
CA VAL A 243 -11.88 -12.97 -6.16
C VAL A 243 -13.05 -12.02 -6.32
N ILE A 244 -12.81 -10.71 -6.14
CA ILE A 244 -13.83 -9.66 -6.30
C ILE A 244 -14.03 -9.45 -7.80
N THR A 245 -15.28 -9.54 -8.27
CA THR A 245 -15.62 -9.38 -9.69
C THR A 245 -16.42 -8.13 -9.99
N GLU A 246 -17.25 -7.67 -9.05
CA GLU A 246 -18.02 -6.44 -9.16
C GLU A 246 -18.08 -5.72 -7.81
N VAL A 247 -18.26 -4.41 -7.84
CA VAL A 247 -18.41 -3.59 -6.64
C VAL A 247 -19.51 -2.55 -6.83
N THR A 248 -20.25 -2.28 -5.76
CA THR A 248 -21.16 -1.13 -5.66
C THR A 248 -20.54 -0.14 -4.66
N LEU A 249 -20.34 1.08 -5.12
CA LEU A 249 -19.70 2.17 -4.36
C LEU A 249 -20.74 3.23 -3.98
N ARG A 250 -20.66 3.72 -2.75
CA ARG A 250 -21.33 4.96 -2.36
C ARG A 250 -20.55 6.16 -2.93
N LEU A 251 -21.27 7.15 -3.39
CA LEU A 251 -20.72 8.43 -3.82
C LEU A 251 -21.20 9.54 -2.87
N LEU A 252 -20.62 10.71 -3.00
CA LEU A 252 -21.02 11.93 -2.29
C LEU A 252 -21.35 13.01 -3.32
N ALA A 253 -22.09 14.03 -2.91
CA ALA A 253 -22.17 15.25 -3.70
C ALA A 253 -20.79 15.89 -3.82
N ALA A 254 -20.45 16.39 -5.00
CA ALA A 254 -19.18 17.08 -5.20
C ALA A 254 -19.11 18.34 -4.28
N PRO A 255 -17.95 18.60 -3.64
CA PRO A 255 -17.79 19.80 -2.83
C PRO A 255 -17.96 21.06 -3.68
N ALA A 256 -18.71 22.04 -3.15
CA ALA A 256 -19.01 23.29 -3.86
C ALA A 256 -17.79 24.20 -4.01
N ALA A 257 -16.80 24.06 -3.12
CA ALA A 257 -15.55 24.81 -3.14
C ALA A 257 -14.39 23.93 -2.66
N ARG A 258 -13.22 24.24 -3.20
CA ARG A 258 -11.94 23.62 -2.81
C ARG A 258 -10.85 24.67 -2.78
N ALA A 259 -9.92 24.56 -1.83
CA ALA A 259 -8.75 25.42 -1.74
C ALA A 259 -7.53 24.61 -1.31
N THR A 260 -6.37 24.96 -1.88
CA THR A 260 -5.09 24.29 -1.61
C THR A 260 -4.07 25.32 -1.14
N LEU A 261 -3.40 25.03 0.00
CA LEU A 261 -2.30 25.81 0.53
C LEU A 261 -1.06 24.92 0.64
N ALA A 262 0.13 25.51 0.50
CA ALA A 262 1.40 24.83 0.78
C ALA A 262 2.31 25.73 1.62
N GLY A 263 2.60 25.32 2.84
CA GLY A 263 3.58 25.95 3.72
C GLY A 263 4.96 25.27 3.59
N ARG A 264 6.02 26.06 3.44
CA ARG A 264 7.41 25.57 3.45
C ARG A 264 8.10 26.02 4.71
N PHE A 265 8.89 25.14 5.30
CA PHE A 265 9.50 25.33 6.60
C PHE A 265 11.02 25.11 6.54
N ALA A 266 11.75 25.81 7.39
CA ALA A 266 13.21 25.65 7.52
C ALA A 266 13.61 24.35 8.24
N GLY A 267 12.66 23.71 8.97
CA GLY A 267 12.89 22.48 9.72
C GLY A 267 11.59 21.72 10.01
N LEU A 268 11.75 20.49 10.47
CA LEU A 268 10.65 19.58 10.78
C LEU A 268 9.79 20.06 11.95
N GLU A 269 10.43 20.60 13.00
CA GLU A 269 9.74 21.08 14.20
C GLU A 269 8.66 22.14 13.87
N ALA A 270 9.02 23.12 13.04
CA ALA A 270 8.08 24.16 12.60
C ALA A 270 6.96 23.57 11.73
N ALA A 271 7.26 22.63 10.85
CA ALA A 271 6.26 21.95 10.01
C ALA A 271 5.25 21.17 10.86
N PHE A 272 5.71 20.39 11.82
CA PHE A 272 4.83 19.65 12.73
C PHE A 272 4.11 20.56 13.72
N GLY A 273 4.72 21.67 14.11
CA GLY A 273 4.06 22.73 14.89
C GLY A 273 2.84 23.32 14.16
N ALA A 274 2.97 23.54 12.84
CA ALA A 274 1.86 23.99 12.00
C ALA A 274 0.72 22.97 11.95
N VAL A 275 1.04 21.67 11.81
CA VAL A 275 0.05 20.59 11.82
C VAL A 275 -0.69 20.49 13.15
N ALA A 276 0.05 20.62 14.26
CA ALA A 276 -0.56 20.65 15.60
C ALA A 276 -1.48 21.85 15.78
N GLU A 277 -1.10 23.02 15.25
CA GLU A 277 -1.93 24.23 15.30
C GLU A 277 -3.21 24.10 14.47
N ILE A 278 -3.14 23.53 13.25
CA ILE A 278 -4.31 23.21 12.43
C ILE A 278 -5.27 22.30 13.21
N ALA A 279 -4.75 21.25 13.84
CA ALA A 279 -5.57 20.35 14.65
C ALA A 279 -6.17 21.04 15.90
N ARG A 280 -5.41 21.91 16.58
CA ARG A 280 -5.85 22.67 17.76
C ARG A 280 -6.99 23.65 17.43
N GLN A 281 -7.01 24.17 16.22
CA GLN A 281 -8.11 25.03 15.73
C GLN A 281 -9.35 24.22 15.31
N GLY A 282 -9.32 22.89 15.42
CA GLY A 282 -10.44 22.01 15.05
C GLY A 282 -10.65 21.87 13.55
N LEU A 283 -9.68 22.28 12.73
CA LEU A 283 -9.76 22.10 11.29
C LEU A 283 -9.60 20.61 10.91
N VAL A 284 -10.44 20.16 9.97
CA VAL A 284 -10.38 18.82 9.39
C VAL A 284 -10.20 18.97 7.87
N PRO A 285 -8.96 19.19 7.40
CA PRO A 285 -8.66 19.28 5.98
C PRO A 285 -9.10 18.05 5.19
N ALA A 286 -9.44 18.24 3.93
CA ALA A 286 -9.68 17.12 3.01
C ALA A 286 -8.40 16.31 2.80
N ALA A 287 -7.24 16.99 2.72
CA ALA A 287 -5.93 16.36 2.72
C ALA A 287 -4.93 17.18 3.56
N LEU A 288 -4.01 16.49 4.22
CA LEU A 288 -2.92 17.08 5.00
C LEU A 288 -1.65 16.26 4.75
N GLU A 289 -0.82 16.75 3.82
CA GLU A 289 0.32 16.04 3.29
C GLU A 289 1.65 16.62 3.78
N PHE A 290 2.65 15.77 3.85
CA PHE A 290 3.99 16.11 4.30
C PHE A 290 5.06 15.59 3.34
N LEU A 291 6.10 16.40 3.14
CA LEU A 291 7.33 16.03 2.46
C LEU A 291 8.52 16.51 3.29
N ASP A 292 9.48 15.63 3.56
CA ASP A 292 10.74 16.03 4.16
C ASP A 292 11.70 16.67 3.13
N ARG A 293 12.89 17.10 3.62
CA ARG A 293 13.95 17.68 2.77
C ARG A 293 14.36 16.70 1.65
N SER A 294 14.55 15.44 1.99
CA SER A 294 15.02 14.41 1.05
C SER A 294 14.02 14.18 -0.08
N ALA A 295 12.73 14.20 0.25
CA ALA A 295 11.64 14.10 -0.74
C ALA A 295 11.63 15.31 -1.68
N LEU A 296 11.73 16.52 -1.12
CA LEU A 296 11.79 17.76 -1.92
C LEU A 296 13.03 17.80 -2.83
N GLU A 297 14.19 17.42 -2.34
CA GLU A 297 15.43 17.35 -3.13
C GLU A 297 15.34 16.29 -4.24
N ALA A 298 14.70 15.14 -3.96
CA ALA A 298 14.48 14.12 -4.98
C ALA A 298 13.61 14.66 -6.13
N VAL A 299 12.51 15.34 -5.81
CA VAL A 299 11.64 15.96 -6.83
C VAL A 299 12.38 17.05 -7.59
N ALA A 300 13.12 17.92 -6.90
CA ALA A 300 13.90 19.00 -7.53
C ALA A 300 14.91 18.49 -8.57
N ARG A 301 15.55 17.33 -8.31
CA ARG A 301 16.52 16.72 -9.22
C ARG A 301 15.93 16.26 -10.55
N THR A 302 14.64 15.97 -10.59
CA THR A 302 13.97 15.52 -11.83
C THR A 302 13.80 16.66 -12.84
N GLY A 303 13.75 17.90 -12.38
CA GLY A 303 13.46 19.07 -13.20
C GLY A 303 12.02 19.10 -13.78
N ILE A 304 11.17 18.14 -13.39
CA ILE A 304 9.78 18.04 -13.87
C ILE A 304 8.93 19.15 -13.25
N VAL A 305 9.21 19.49 -12.00
CA VAL A 305 8.48 20.51 -11.24
C VAL A 305 9.50 21.44 -10.56
N GLU A 306 9.23 22.73 -10.60
CA GLU A 306 10.01 23.69 -9.83
C GLU A 306 9.70 23.53 -8.33
N VAL A 307 10.67 23.02 -7.58
CA VAL A 307 10.52 22.78 -6.15
C VAL A 307 11.11 23.95 -5.39
N PRO A 308 10.32 24.62 -4.62
CA PRO A 308 10.77 25.73 -3.80
C PRO A 308 11.71 25.26 -2.68
N ARG A 309 12.72 26.07 -2.33
CA ARG A 309 13.67 25.73 -1.26
C ARG A 309 12.98 25.65 0.10
N GLY A 310 13.25 24.59 0.85
CA GLY A 310 12.76 24.35 2.21
C GLY A 310 13.31 23.04 2.75
N ALA A 311 13.23 22.85 4.06
CA ALA A 311 13.59 21.58 4.69
C ALA A 311 12.37 20.66 4.89
N ALA A 312 11.17 21.21 4.83
CA ALA A 312 9.92 20.47 4.84
C ALA A 312 8.81 21.25 4.14
N MET A 313 7.80 20.54 3.63
CA MET A 313 6.60 21.11 3.05
C MET A 313 5.37 20.43 3.69
N VAL A 314 4.38 21.24 4.05
CA VAL A 314 3.03 20.79 4.45
C VAL A 314 2.06 21.33 3.41
N LEU A 315 1.29 20.43 2.78
CA LEU A 315 0.22 20.77 1.85
C LEU A 315 -1.12 20.50 2.52
N VAL A 316 -2.01 21.46 2.43
CA VAL A 316 -3.34 21.45 3.06
C VAL A 316 -4.38 21.63 1.97
N GLU A 317 -5.34 20.72 1.86
CA GLU A 317 -6.51 20.89 1.00
C GLU A 317 -7.77 20.99 1.85
N LEU A 318 -8.59 21.98 1.56
CA LEU A 318 -9.85 22.28 2.24
C LEU A 318 -10.99 22.20 1.24
N GLU A 319 -12.10 21.59 1.65
CA GLU A 319 -13.27 21.36 0.82
C GLU A 319 -14.56 21.62 1.61
N GLY A 320 -15.60 22.11 0.93
CA GLY A 320 -16.92 22.31 1.56
C GLY A 320 -17.76 23.32 0.78
N ASP A 321 -18.63 24.03 1.50
CA ASP A 321 -19.28 25.20 0.96
C ASP A 321 -18.32 26.40 0.91
N GLY A 322 -18.61 27.37 0.03
CA GLY A 322 -17.69 28.46 -0.24
C GLY A 322 -17.44 29.41 0.96
N ALA A 323 -18.36 29.49 1.93
CA ALA A 323 -18.17 30.35 3.13
C ALA A 323 -17.26 29.64 4.12
N THR A 324 -17.51 28.37 4.39
CA THR A 324 -16.68 27.51 5.24
C THR A 324 -15.24 27.45 4.72
N VAL A 325 -15.05 27.16 3.43
CA VAL A 325 -13.72 27.06 2.82
C VAL A 325 -12.94 28.36 2.97
N ARG A 326 -13.56 29.53 2.75
CA ARG A 326 -12.89 30.84 2.95
C ARG A 326 -12.42 31.03 4.40
N SER A 327 -13.25 30.69 5.36
CA SER A 327 -12.91 30.79 6.80
C SER A 327 -11.77 29.85 7.17
N GLU A 328 -11.84 28.59 6.71
CA GLU A 328 -10.83 27.57 6.98
C GLU A 328 -9.48 27.89 6.31
N VAL A 329 -9.48 28.46 5.10
CA VAL A 329 -8.26 28.94 4.41
C VAL A 329 -7.56 30.02 5.22
N ALA A 330 -8.31 31.00 5.76
CA ALA A 330 -7.72 32.04 6.60
C ALA A 330 -7.11 31.45 7.88
N ALA A 331 -7.80 30.52 8.51
CA ALA A 331 -7.34 29.84 9.71
C ALA A 331 -6.11 28.96 9.44
N ALA A 332 -6.14 28.14 8.39
CA ALA A 332 -4.99 27.29 8.01
C ALA A 332 -3.77 28.14 7.59
N GLY A 333 -3.99 29.21 6.81
CA GLY A 333 -2.93 30.14 6.44
C GLY A 333 -2.28 30.82 7.65
N SER A 334 -3.08 31.21 8.64
CA SER A 334 -2.59 31.76 9.91
C SER A 334 -1.79 30.71 10.70
N ALA A 335 -2.27 29.46 10.77
CA ALA A 335 -1.58 28.38 11.47
C ALA A 335 -0.20 28.09 10.81
N LEU A 336 -0.13 27.99 9.49
CA LEU A 336 1.11 27.79 8.76
C LEU A 336 2.09 28.95 8.98
N SER A 337 1.60 30.21 8.88
CA SER A 337 2.44 31.41 9.06
C SER A 337 2.95 31.56 10.47
N SER A 338 2.09 31.40 11.49
CA SER A 338 2.47 31.55 12.92
C SER A 338 3.45 30.47 13.38
N ALA A 339 3.43 29.29 12.75
CA ALA A 339 4.41 28.23 12.98
C ALA A 339 5.75 28.48 12.29
N GLY A 340 5.92 29.58 11.56
CA GLY A 340 7.18 29.96 10.93
C GLY A 340 7.37 29.42 9.52
N ALA A 341 6.29 29.31 8.73
CA ALA A 341 6.44 29.04 7.30
C ALA A 341 7.31 30.14 6.64
N VAL A 342 8.43 29.73 6.05
CA VAL A 342 9.32 30.64 5.33
C VAL A 342 8.74 31.07 3.98
N HIS A 343 7.76 30.33 3.50
CA HIS A 343 6.95 30.67 2.35
C HIS A 343 5.58 30.00 2.47
N LEU A 344 4.55 30.71 2.03
CA LEU A 344 3.17 30.21 1.99
C LEU A 344 2.60 30.44 0.59
N ASP A 345 2.27 29.36 -0.10
CA ASP A 345 1.54 29.40 -1.36
C ASP A 345 0.06 29.12 -1.07
N GLN A 346 -0.82 29.95 -1.60
CA GLN A 346 -2.24 29.71 -1.67
C GLN A 346 -2.65 29.70 -3.13
N ALA A 347 -3.19 28.58 -3.60
CA ALA A 347 -3.62 28.47 -4.98
C ALA A 347 -4.82 29.40 -5.25
N ALA A 348 -4.69 30.26 -6.26
CA ALA A 348 -5.73 31.17 -6.69
C ALA A 348 -6.78 30.49 -7.59
N ASP A 349 -6.40 29.38 -8.23
CA ASP A 349 -7.21 28.62 -9.15
C ASP A 349 -6.84 27.13 -9.17
N SER A 350 -7.61 26.34 -9.89
CA SER A 350 -7.38 24.89 -10.02
C SER A 350 -6.05 24.54 -10.70
N ALA A 351 -5.53 25.38 -11.58
CA ALA A 351 -4.25 25.13 -12.24
C ALA A 351 -3.07 25.33 -11.26
N GLN A 352 -3.16 26.32 -10.38
CA GLN A 352 -2.18 26.50 -9.32
C GLN A 352 -2.27 25.38 -8.29
N ALA A 353 -3.47 24.98 -7.88
CA ALA A 353 -3.68 23.85 -7.01
C ALA A 353 -3.05 22.56 -7.59
N ALA A 354 -3.28 22.30 -8.89
CA ALA A 354 -2.66 21.15 -9.56
C ALA A 354 -1.13 21.18 -9.51
N ARG A 355 -0.50 22.36 -9.70
CA ARG A 355 0.96 22.51 -9.58
C ARG A 355 1.48 22.20 -8.17
N LEU A 356 0.79 22.61 -7.11
CA LEU A 356 1.15 22.27 -5.74
C LEU A 356 1.08 20.75 -5.51
N TRP A 357 0.03 20.12 -6.03
CA TRP A 357 -0.13 18.67 -5.98
C TRP A 357 0.88 17.89 -6.83
N GLU A 358 1.37 18.46 -7.94
CA GLU A 358 2.40 17.83 -8.77
C GLU A 358 3.67 17.53 -7.98
N VAL A 359 4.10 18.44 -7.10
CA VAL A 359 5.26 18.24 -6.20
C VAL A 359 5.04 16.98 -5.37
N ARG A 360 3.86 16.85 -4.75
CA ARG A 360 3.53 15.68 -3.90
C ARG A 360 3.45 14.39 -4.71
N LYS A 361 2.79 14.43 -5.86
CA LYS A 361 2.60 13.26 -6.73
C LYS A 361 3.90 12.77 -7.36
N ALA A 362 4.85 13.66 -7.61
CA ALA A 362 6.14 13.33 -8.22
C ALA A 362 7.08 12.55 -7.28
N VAL A 363 6.88 12.58 -5.95
CA VAL A 363 7.84 12.03 -4.97
C VAL A 363 8.20 10.57 -5.26
N SER A 364 7.22 9.68 -5.42
CA SER A 364 7.49 8.24 -5.61
C SER A 364 8.30 7.94 -6.87
N ALA A 365 8.02 8.67 -7.96
CA ALA A 365 8.77 8.55 -9.20
C ALA A 365 10.16 9.19 -9.09
N ALA A 366 10.25 10.35 -8.44
CA ALA A 366 11.52 11.07 -8.24
C ALA A 366 12.49 10.25 -7.38
N VAL A 367 12.02 9.67 -6.28
CA VAL A 367 12.82 8.80 -5.41
C VAL A 367 13.40 7.61 -6.18
N ALA A 368 12.65 7.03 -7.13
CA ALA A 368 13.14 5.94 -7.97
C ALA A 368 14.27 6.36 -8.92
N THR A 369 14.46 7.66 -9.18
CA THR A 369 15.57 8.19 -10.01
C THR A 369 16.82 8.49 -9.20
N VAL A 370 16.70 8.64 -7.89
CA VAL A 370 17.83 9.00 -7.00
C VAL A 370 18.73 7.82 -6.72
N MET A 371 18.16 6.64 -6.56
CA MET A 371 18.89 5.42 -6.22
C MET A 371 18.31 4.22 -6.98
N VAL A 372 19.17 3.24 -7.27
CA VAL A 372 18.83 2.06 -8.08
C VAL A 372 17.86 1.12 -7.37
N GLY A 373 17.90 1.08 -6.04
CA GLY A 373 17.02 0.25 -5.23
C GLY A 373 16.52 1.01 -4.00
N LYS A 374 15.45 0.47 -3.43
CA LYS A 374 14.81 1.04 -2.24
C LYS A 374 14.13 -0.06 -1.41
N ILE A 375 14.05 0.18 -0.10
CA ILE A 375 13.12 -0.50 0.81
C ILE A 375 12.04 0.54 1.12
N ASN A 376 10.83 0.26 0.70
CA ASN A 376 9.71 1.20 0.81
C ASN A 376 8.68 0.64 1.78
N GLU A 377 8.54 1.32 2.90
CA GLU A 377 7.62 0.98 3.96
C GLU A 377 6.49 2.00 4.06
N ASP A 378 5.34 1.51 4.43
CA ASP A 378 4.11 2.25 4.62
C ASP A 378 3.58 1.89 6.00
N VAL A 379 3.63 2.83 6.94
CA VAL A 379 3.35 2.58 8.35
C VAL A 379 2.44 3.67 8.91
N VAL A 380 1.71 3.34 9.98
CA VAL A 380 0.84 4.29 10.68
C VAL A 380 1.25 4.34 12.14
N VAL A 381 1.26 5.54 12.71
CA VAL A 381 1.35 5.76 14.16
C VAL A 381 0.24 6.69 14.62
N PRO A 382 -0.08 6.72 15.93
CA PRO A 382 -0.97 7.76 16.46
C PRO A 382 -0.50 9.14 15.99
N ARG A 383 -1.38 9.97 15.46
CA ARG A 383 -1.05 11.28 14.84
C ARG A 383 -0.12 12.15 15.69
N ALA A 384 -0.31 12.16 17.01
CA ALA A 384 0.54 12.90 17.93
C ALA A 384 2.00 12.42 17.97
N ARG A 385 2.29 11.23 17.45
CA ARG A 385 3.62 10.61 17.45
C ARG A 385 4.32 10.65 16.10
N ILE A 386 3.70 11.21 15.06
CA ILE A 386 4.27 11.19 13.71
C ILE A 386 5.60 11.98 13.62
N ALA A 387 5.73 13.09 14.34
CA ALA A 387 6.97 13.84 14.43
C ALA A 387 8.09 13.01 15.08
N GLU A 388 7.77 12.25 16.13
CA GLU A 388 8.69 11.31 16.76
C GLU A 388 9.10 10.21 15.78
N LEU A 389 8.15 9.65 15.02
CA LEU A 389 8.45 8.63 14.01
C LEU A 389 9.43 9.15 12.97
N VAL A 390 9.23 10.36 12.41
CA VAL A 390 10.14 10.94 11.42
C VAL A 390 11.55 11.09 12.00
N ALA A 391 11.70 11.59 13.23
CA ALA A 391 13.00 11.66 13.89
C ALA A 391 13.62 10.25 14.06
N ARG A 392 12.85 9.24 14.44
CA ARG A 392 13.33 7.85 14.54
C ARG A 392 13.76 7.28 13.21
N THR A 393 13.09 7.59 12.11
CA THR A 393 13.51 7.12 10.78
C THR A 393 14.86 7.70 10.37
N GLU A 394 15.14 8.96 10.70
CA GLU A 394 16.45 9.59 10.49
C GLU A 394 17.55 8.90 11.33
N GLU A 395 17.27 8.60 12.61
CA GLU A 395 18.19 7.86 13.49
C GLU A 395 18.46 6.44 12.96
N ILE A 396 17.44 5.74 12.48
CA ILE A 396 17.55 4.40 11.87
C ILE A 396 18.42 4.49 10.61
N GLY A 397 18.11 5.43 9.71
CA GLY A 397 18.89 5.64 8.49
C GLY A 397 20.38 5.89 8.78
N ALA A 398 20.68 6.74 9.76
CA ALA A 398 22.05 7.03 10.19
C ALA A 398 22.74 5.80 10.78
N ARG A 399 22.04 5.01 11.63
CA ARG A 399 22.57 3.79 12.25
C ARG A 399 22.97 2.73 11.22
N HIS A 400 22.12 2.54 10.21
CA HIS A 400 22.35 1.54 9.17
C HIS A 400 23.11 2.06 7.95
N LEU A 401 23.49 3.33 7.97
CA LEU A 401 24.20 4.01 6.87
C LEU A 401 23.40 3.94 5.55
N VAL A 402 22.10 4.14 5.61
CA VAL A 402 21.19 4.19 4.46
C VAL A 402 20.44 5.53 4.48
N PRO A 403 20.45 6.28 3.36
CA PRO A 403 19.65 7.50 3.27
C PRO A 403 18.15 7.18 3.38
N VAL A 404 17.40 8.08 4.02
CA VAL A 404 15.96 7.95 4.20
C VAL A 404 15.23 9.13 3.57
N VAL A 405 14.05 8.83 3.04
CA VAL A 405 13.09 9.80 2.50
C VAL A 405 11.74 9.55 3.17
N ASN A 406 11.16 10.60 3.77
CA ASN A 406 9.86 10.55 4.42
C ASN A 406 8.86 11.46 3.73
N PHE A 407 7.68 10.95 3.47
CA PHE A 407 6.53 11.70 3.00
C PHE A 407 5.26 10.94 3.39
N GLY A 408 4.11 11.61 3.41
CA GLY A 408 2.89 10.88 3.76
C GLY A 408 1.72 11.76 4.15
N HIS A 409 0.71 11.09 4.69
CA HIS A 409 -0.59 11.64 5.06
C HIS A 409 -0.61 11.93 6.56
N LEU A 410 -0.36 13.20 6.94
CA LEU A 410 -0.29 13.57 8.36
C LEU A 410 -1.65 13.52 9.07
N GLY A 411 -2.73 13.60 8.29
CA GLY A 411 -4.09 13.63 8.82
C GLY A 411 -4.46 12.36 9.58
N ASP A 412 -4.07 11.19 9.07
CA ASP A 412 -4.36 9.86 9.62
C ASP A 412 -3.16 9.16 10.27
N GLY A 413 -1.98 9.81 10.25
CA GLY A 413 -0.77 9.26 10.87
C GLY A 413 0.01 8.32 9.96
N ASN A 414 -0.31 8.27 8.67
CA ASN A 414 0.37 7.41 7.70
C ASN A 414 1.64 8.07 7.17
N LEU A 415 2.74 7.34 7.25
CA LEU A 415 4.05 7.75 6.76
C LEU A 415 4.62 6.72 5.80
N HIS A 416 5.00 7.17 4.61
CA HIS A 416 5.81 6.41 3.69
C HIS A 416 7.28 6.67 3.99
N VAL A 417 7.99 5.62 4.38
CA VAL A 417 9.42 5.64 4.72
C VAL A 417 10.18 4.88 3.65
N THR A 418 11.08 5.52 2.97
CA THR A 418 11.88 4.90 1.92
C THR A 418 13.36 4.94 2.28
N PHE A 419 13.95 3.77 2.55
CA PHE A 419 15.39 3.62 2.69
C PHE A 419 16.00 3.38 1.30
N LEU A 420 16.95 4.22 0.92
CA LEU A 420 17.59 4.17 -0.39
C LEU A 420 18.81 3.26 -0.35
N ILE A 421 18.90 2.32 -1.29
CA ILE A 421 19.99 1.35 -1.39
C ILE A 421 20.48 1.20 -2.83
N ASP A 422 21.74 0.82 -3.00
CA ASP A 422 22.23 0.27 -4.26
C ASP A 422 22.43 -1.24 -4.10
N PRO A 423 21.50 -2.07 -4.54
CA PRO A 423 21.58 -3.52 -4.35
C PRO A 423 22.75 -4.18 -5.09
N ARG A 424 23.47 -3.44 -5.95
CA ARG A 424 24.68 -3.90 -6.63
C ARG A 424 25.92 -3.83 -5.73
N LEU A 425 25.85 -3.02 -4.66
CA LEU A 425 26.95 -2.86 -3.70
C LEU A 425 26.83 -3.92 -2.60
N PRO A 426 27.93 -4.60 -2.25
CA PRO A 426 27.95 -5.61 -1.20
C PRO A 426 27.41 -5.07 0.14
N GLY A 427 26.45 -5.79 0.73
CA GLY A 427 25.92 -5.49 2.06
C GLY A 427 24.87 -4.37 2.10
N GLU A 428 24.67 -3.59 1.03
CA GLU A 428 23.65 -2.52 1.05
C GLU A 428 22.23 -3.03 1.20
N ARG A 429 21.89 -4.13 0.53
CA ARG A 429 20.58 -4.75 0.71
C ARG A 429 20.36 -5.19 2.17
N ALA A 430 21.33 -5.83 2.78
CA ALA A 430 21.23 -6.28 4.18
C ALA A 430 21.07 -5.09 5.14
N ARG A 431 21.77 -3.96 4.90
CA ARG A 431 21.60 -2.73 5.71
C ARG A 431 20.19 -2.15 5.55
N GLY A 432 19.66 -2.12 4.33
CA GLY A 432 18.31 -1.65 4.08
C GLY A 432 17.24 -2.54 4.74
N ASP A 433 17.39 -3.86 4.63
CA ASP A 433 16.48 -4.82 5.27
C ASP A 433 16.53 -4.68 6.81
N ALA A 434 17.71 -4.48 7.40
CA ALA A 434 17.87 -4.23 8.84
C ALA A 434 17.23 -2.90 9.26
N ALA A 435 17.36 -1.84 8.45
CA ALA A 435 16.69 -0.57 8.71
C ALA A 435 15.16 -0.71 8.66
N GLY A 436 14.63 -1.48 7.69
CA GLY A 436 13.21 -1.82 7.62
C GLY A 436 12.72 -2.58 8.84
N ALA A 437 13.50 -3.56 9.32
CA ALA A 437 13.20 -4.31 10.55
C ALA A 437 13.15 -3.39 11.77
N ASP A 438 14.15 -2.52 11.98
CA ASP A 438 14.18 -1.56 13.08
C ASP A 438 12.97 -0.59 13.02
N LEU A 439 12.54 -0.22 11.82
CA LEU A 439 11.35 0.61 11.63
C LEU A 439 10.09 -0.13 12.10
N MET A 440 9.90 -1.39 11.71
CA MET A 440 8.73 -2.18 12.14
C MET A 440 8.67 -2.32 13.66
N GLU A 441 9.82 -2.59 14.31
CA GLU A 441 9.94 -2.64 15.78
C GLU A 441 9.56 -1.30 16.42
N THR A 442 10.06 -0.20 15.87
CA THR A 442 9.77 1.15 16.32
C THR A 442 8.28 1.45 16.23
N VAL A 443 7.66 1.17 15.10
CA VAL A 443 6.23 1.42 14.85
C VAL A 443 5.35 0.62 15.81
N LEU A 444 5.63 -0.68 16.00
CA LEU A 444 4.89 -1.51 16.94
C LEU A 444 5.07 -1.00 18.38
N GLY A 445 6.29 -0.61 18.79
CA GLY A 445 6.57 0.00 20.10
C GLY A 445 5.86 1.36 20.31
N MET A 446 5.51 2.03 19.23
CA MET A 446 4.72 3.27 19.26
C MET A 446 3.20 3.02 19.26
N GLY A 447 2.74 1.77 19.28
CA GLY A 447 1.31 1.43 19.19
C GLY A 447 0.74 1.70 17.79
N GLY A 448 1.60 1.64 16.77
CA GLY A 448 1.25 1.86 15.38
C GLY A 448 0.81 0.61 14.63
N SER A 449 0.60 0.75 13.32
CA SER A 449 0.25 -0.33 12.39
C SER A 449 1.34 -0.51 11.34
N LEU A 450 1.61 -1.76 11.00
CA LEU A 450 2.59 -2.17 9.98
C LEU A 450 2.24 -1.71 8.57
N SER A 451 0.98 -1.38 8.31
CA SER A 451 0.54 -0.88 7.01
C SER A 451 -0.55 0.17 7.18
N GLY A 452 -0.44 1.26 6.41
CA GLY A 452 -1.49 2.26 6.22
C GLY A 452 -2.43 1.85 5.10
N GLU A 453 -1.87 1.60 3.90
CA GLU A 453 -2.65 1.32 2.69
C GLU A 453 -2.04 0.25 1.77
N HIS A 454 -0.72 -0.06 1.88
CA HIS A 454 -0.05 -0.99 0.96
C HIS A 454 -0.38 -2.46 1.22
N GLY A 455 -0.91 -2.81 2.38
CA GLY A 455 -1.18 -4.18 2.80
C GLY A 455 0.01 -4.84 3.50
N VAL A 456 -0.21 -6.07 3.95
CA VAL A 456 0.80 -6.91 4.64
C VAL A 456 1.61 -7.71 3.62
N GLY A 457 0.94 -8.27 2.62
CA GLY A 457 1.55 -9.07 1.57
C GLY A 457 2.44 -10.18 2.11
N THR A 458 3.67 -10.26 1.57
CA THR A 458 4.75 -11.10 2.08
C THR A 458 5.71 -10.33 2.98
N THR A 459 5.83 -9.02 2.76
CA THR A 459 6.90 -8.20 3.31
C THR A 459 6.79 -7.98 4.82
N LYS A 460 5.58 -8.03 5.35
CA LYS A 460 5.27 -7.73 6.76
C LYS A 460 4.75 -8.95 7.53
N LEU A 461 4.74 -10.14 6.91
CA LEU A 461 4.25 -11.38 7.54
C LEU A 461 4.93 -11.70 8.86
N ALA A 462 6.25 -11.49 8.94
CA ALA A 462 7.04 -11.77 10.16
C ALA A 462 6.58 -10.94 11.37
N TYR A 463 5.92 -9.82 11.14
CA TYR A 463 5.46 -8.91 12.20
C TYR A 463 3.95 -9.00 12.45
N ALA A 464 3.19 -9.67 11.56
CA ALA A 464 1.72 -9.67 11.61
C ALA A 464 1.18 -10.26 12.93
N GLU A 465 1.76 -11.34 13.43
CA GLU A 465 1.33 -11.95 14.71
C GLU A 465 1.67 -11.07 15.92
N ARG A 466 2.74 -10.30 15.86
CA ARG A 466 3.10 -9.35 16.93
C ARG A 466 2.11 -8.19 17.00
N GLN A 467 1.59 -7.73 15.84
CA GLN A 467 0.56 -6.69 15.82
C GLN A 467 -0.81 -7.22 16.24
N LEU A 468 -1.21 -8.40 15.79
CA LEU A 468 -2.57 -8.93 15.94
C LEU A 468 -2.74 -9.89 17.12
N GLY A 469 -1.64 -10.42 17.62
CA GLY A 469 -1.62 -11.48 18.61
C GLY A 469 -2.04 -12.84 18.05
N ALA A 470 -1.69 -13.91 18.75
CA ALA A 470 -1.99 -15.30 18.34
C ALA A 470 -3.50 -15.56 18.16
N ALA A 471 -4.34 -14.94 19.00
CA ALA A 471 -5.80 -15.07 18.89
C ALA A 471 -6.36 -14.42 17.60
N GLY A 472 -5.88 -13.22 17.27
CA GLY A 472 -6.23 -12.52 16.02
C GLY A 472 -5.81 -13.31 14.79
N MET A 473 -4.55 -13.78 14.76
CA MET A 473 -4.04 -14.62 13.68
C MET A 473 -4.81 -15.94 13.57
N GLY A 474 -5.17 -16.57 14.71
CA GLY A 474 -6.01 -17.75 14.73
C GLY A 474 -7.40 -17.51 14.15
N LEU A 475 -8.02 -16.35 14.41
CA LEU A 475 -9.30 -15.98 13.81
C LEU A 475 -9.17 -15.80 12.29
N MET A 476 -8.15 -15.09 11.82
CA MET A 476 -7.92 -14.87 10.38
C MET A 476 -7.70 -16.20 9.64
N ARG A 477 -6.93 -17.14 10.21
CA ARG A 477 -6.74 -18.48 9.63
C ARG A 477 -8.08 -19.25 9.52
N ARG A 478 -8.97 -19.17 10.53
CA ARG A 478 -10.31 -19.80 10.47
C ARG A 478 -11.19 -19.17 9.40
N LEU A 479 -11.15 -17.84 9.24
CA LEU A 479 -11.84 -17.15 8.15
C LEU A 479 -11.31 -17.59 6.79
N LYS A 480 -9.99 -17.60 6.61
CA LYS A 480 -9.35 -18.11 5.38
C LYS A 480 -9.82 -19.53 5.05
N GLN A 481 -9.78 -20.43 6.02
CA GLN A 481 -10.21 -21.82 5.82
C GLN A 481 -11.69 -21.93 5.47
N ARG A 482 -12.54 -21.02 5.95
CA ARG A 482 -13.98 -21.01 5.63
C ARG A 482 -14.26 -20.52 4.22
N TYR A 483 -13.55 -19.48 3.77
CA TYR A 483 -13.74 -18.85 2.46
C TYR A 483 -12.98 -19.55 1.33
N ASP A 484 -11.87 -20.19 1.69
CA ASP A 484 -10.99 -20.91 0.77
C ASP A 484 -10.50 -22.21 1.41
N PRO A 485 -11.38 -23.23 1.47
CA PRO A 485 -11.06 -24.52 2.11
C PRO A 485 -9.87 -25.23 1.49
N GLY A 486 -9.64 -25.02 0.20
CA GLY A 486 -8.53 -25.61 -0.56
C GLY A 486 -7.19 -24.86 -0.40
N GLY A 487 -7.17 -23.68 0.23
CA GLY A 487 -5.98 -22.86 0.36
C GLY A 487 -5.43 -22.37 -0.98
N LEU A 488 -6.26 -22.22 -1.99
CA LEU A 488 -5.83 -21.92 -3.36
C LEU A 488 -5.66 -20.42 -3.64
N LEU A 489 -6.47 -19.58 -2.97
CA LEU A 489 -6.51 -18.15 -3.23
C LEU A 489 -5.30 -17.47 -2.57
N ASN A 490 -4.43 -16.93 -3.39
CA ASN A 490 -3.28 -16.09 -3.04
C ASN A 490 -2.46 -16.65 -1.85
N PRO A 491 -1.94 -17.90 -1.94
CA PRO A 491 -1.23 -18.53 -0.83
C PRO A 491 0.05 -17.75 -0.47
N GLY A 492 0.38 -17.72 0.83
CA GLY A 492 1.56 -17.01 1.35
C GLY A 492 1.41 -15.49 1.42
N ILE A 493 0.26 -14.93 1.08
CA ILE A 493 -0.05 -13.50 1.19
C ILE A 493 -0.85 -13.27 2.48
N LYS A 494 -0.51 -12.22 3.24
CA LYS A 494 -1.20 -11.73 4.44
C LYS A 494 -1.21 -12.72 5.62
N LEU A 495 -1.25 -14.00 5.36
CA LEU A 495 -1.25 -15.06 6.36
C LEU A 495 -0.08 -16.01 6.13
N PRO A 496 0.76 -16.28 7.14
CA PRO A 496 1.81 -17.30 7.03
C PRO A 496 1.15 -18.68 6.85
N GLU A 497 1.78 -19.52 6.03
CA GLU A 497 1.32 -20.90 5.84
C GLU A 497 1.34 -21.68 7.16
N PRO A 498 0.41 -22.63 7.35
CA PRO A 498 0.44 -23.50 8.51
C PRO A 498 1.77 -24.24 8.60
N GLY A 499 2.50 -24.06 9.68
CA GLY A 499 3.81 -24.71 9.91
C GLY A 499 5.05 -23.89 9.55
N THR A 500 4.91 -22.69 8.98
CA THR A 500 6.06 -21.78 8.73
C THR A 500 6.30 -20.80 9.88
N ALA A 501 5.47 -20.80 10.91
CA ALA A 501 5.56 -19.91 12.08
C ALA A 501 6.71 -20.23 13.06
N GLU A 502 7.57 -21.21 12.77
CA GLU A 502 8.75 -21.57 13.57
C GLU A 502 10.08 -21.35 12.84
N VAL A 503 10.18 -20.40 11.92
CA VAL A 503 11.52 -19.88 11.59
C VAL A 503 11.83 -18.81 12.62
N GLY A 504 12.35 -19.30 13.74
CA GLY A 504 12.52 -18.59 14.99
C GLY A 504 13.15 -17.22 14.87
N ILE A 505 12.52 -16.29 15.55
CA ILE A 505 13.22 -15.23 16.25
C ILE A 505 13.89 -15.95 17.45
N ALA A 506 15.07 -16.48 17.24
CA ALA A 506 15.98 -16.89 18.29
C ALA A 506 17.10 -15.86 18.37
#